data_8074ce685ff39ec32d34b94ddbdb0afd
#
_entry.id   8074ce685ff39ec32d34b94ddbdb0afd
#
_cell.length_a   1.000
_cell.length_b   1.000
_cell.length_c   1.000
_cell.angle_alpha   90.00
_cell.angle_beta   90.00
_cell.angle_gamma   90.00
#
_symmetry.space_group_name_H-M   'P 1'
#
loop_
_entity.id
_entity.type
_entity.pdbx_description
1 polymer ?
#
loop_
_entity_poly.entity_id
_entity_poly.type
_entity_poly.pdbx_seq_one_letter_code
_entity_poly.pdbx_strand_id
1 'polypeptide(L)' 'NDSWQGSVTLVDTNETKYFRSAMELLHMMEEVINAEHAQ' A
#
# COMPACT_ATOMS: atom_id res chain seq x y z
N ASN A 1 -17.90 6.95 12.15
CA ASN A 1 -17.28 7.02 10.91
C ASN A 1 -16.37 5.84 10.62
N ASP A 2 -16.51 5.25 9.48
CA ASP A 2 -15.92 3.95 9.22
C ASP A 2 -14.77 3.99 8.27
N SER A 3 -13.93 4.98 8.39
CA SER A 3 -12.79 5.06 7.52
C SER A 3 -11.72 4.08 7.96
N TRP A 4 -11.15 3.44 7.01
CA TRP A 4 -9.96 2.64 7.21
C TRP A 4 -8.76 3.55 7.11
N GLN A 5 -7.95 3.54 8.13
CA GLN A 5 -6.72 4.32 8.11
C GLN A 5 -5.61 3.52 8.72
N GLY A 6 -4.41 3.75 8.24
CA GLY A 6 -3.29 3.05 8.80
C GLY A 6 -2.04 3.27 7.99
N SER A 7 -1.08 2.40 8.18
CA SER A 7 0.16 2.50 7.45
C SER A 7 0.64 1.12 7.05
N VAL A 8 1.44 1.10 6.01
CA VAL A 8 2.05 -0.12 5.49
C VAL A 8 3.54 0.13 5.34
N THR A 9 4.33 -0.80 5.81
CA THR A 9 5.78 -0.69 5.66
C THR A 9 6.26 -1.77 4.72
N LEU A 10 6.95 -1.35 3.67
CA LEU A 10 7.53 -2.28 2.72
C LEU A 10 8.88 -2.74 3.24
N VAL A 11 9.00 -4.03 3.44
CA VAL A 11 10.20 -4.59 4.06
C VAL A 11 11.42 -4.39 3.17
N ASP A 12 11.23 -4.51 1.87
CA ASP A 12 12.34 -4.45 0.93
C ASP A 12 13.02 -3.09 0.93
N THR A 13 12.23 -2.03 0.94
CA THR A 13 12.76 -0.67 0.84
C THR A 13 12.69 0.06 2.15
N ASN A 14 12.04 -0.53 3.14
CA ASN A 14 11.86 0.11 4.43
C ASN A 14 11.06 1.40 4.31
N GLU A 15 10.20 1.45 3.32
CA GLU A 15 9.34 2.61 3.09
C GLU A 15 8.03 2.45 3.81
N THR A 16 7.57 3.51 4.44
CA THR A 16 6.27 3.50 5.11
C THR A 16 5.31 4.39 4.34
N LYS A 17 4.17 3.85 4.02
CA LYS A 17 3.13 4.59 3.31
C LYS A 17 1.86 4.59 4.14
N TYR A 18 1.15 5.69 4.07
CA TYR A 18 -0.09 5.83 4.83
C TYR A 18 -1.28 5.78 3.90
N PHE A 19 -2.37 5.21 4.38
CA PHE A 19 -3.59 5.15 3.61
C PHE A 19 -4.74 5.64 4.47
N ARG A 20 -5.74 6.19 3.82
CA ARG A 20 -6.90 6.73 4.50
C ARG A 20 -8.16 5.95 4.22
N SER A 21 -8.09 4.97 3.36
CA SER A 21 -9.25 4.17 3.03
C SER A 21 -8.77 2.82 2.56
N ALA A 22 -9.70 1.87 2.58
CA ALA A 22 -9.38 0.54 2.10
C ALA A 22 -9.01 0.57 0.62
N MET A 23 -9.61 1.49 -0.12
CA MET A 23 -9.31 1.58 -1.54
C MET A 23 -7.88 2.05 -1.76
N GLU A 24 -7.41 2.98 -0.96
CA GLU A 24 -6.03 3.43 -1.07
C GLU A 24 -5.07 2.30 -0.74
N LEU A 25 -5.39 1.54 0.29
CA LEU A 25 -4.57 0.40 0.64
C LEU A 25 -4.50 -0.59 -0.50
N LEU A 26 -5.63 -0.85 -1.12
CA LEU A 26 -5.68 -1.77 -2.24
C LEU A 26 -4.81 -1.28 -3.39
N HIS A 27 -4.87 0.01 -3.68
CA HIS A 27 -4.06 0.58 -4.76
C HIS A 27 -2.57 0.45 -4.46
N MET A 28 -2.20 0.66 -3.21
CA MET A 28 -0.79 0.50 -2.83
C MET A 28 -0.33 -0.93 -3.04
N MET A 29 -1.16 -1.88 -2.68
CA MET A 29 -0.81 -3.27 -2.86
C MET A 29 -0.70 -3.62 -4.33
N GLU A 30 -1.59 -3.06 -5.15
CA GLU A 30 -1.50 -3.30 -6.58
C GLU A 30 -0.21 -2.76 -7.16
N GLU A 31 0.23 -1.61 -6.68
CA GLU A 31 1.47 -1.03 -7.18
C GLU A 31 2.67 -1.92 -6.86
N VAL A 32 2.68 -2.47 -5.66
CA VAL A 32 3.78 -3.34 -5.26
C VAL A 32 3.78 -4.60 -6.11
N ILE A 33 2.62 -5.19 -6.31
CA ILE A 33 2.52 -6.41 -7.10
C ILE A 33 2.93 -6.15 -8.53
N ASN A 34 2.48 -5.03 -9.10
CA ASN A 34 2.81 -4.70 -10.48
C ASN A 34 4.29 -4.43 -10.64
N ALA A 35 4.89 -3.80 -9.66
CA ALA A 35 6.32 -3.52 -9.73
C ALA A 35 7.12 -4.80 -9.79
N GLU A 36 6.68 -5.82 -9.06
CA GLU A 36 7.38 -7.09 -9.07
C GLU A 36 7.17 -7.86 -10.35
N HIS A 37 6.02 -7.68 -10.97
CA HIS A 37 5.71 -8.38 -12.20
C HIS A 37 6.10 -7.61 -13.44
N ALA A 38 6.42 -6.37 -13.31
CA ALA A 38 6.80 -5.55 -14.45
C ALA A 38 8.24 -5.87 -14.82
N GLN A 39 8.38 -6.70 -15.78
CA GLN A 39 9.71 -7.11 -16.21
C GLN A 39 10.02 -6.55 -17.58
#